data_56a35e9faa515e4d446e7faec14149a6
#
_entry.id   56a35e9faa515e4d446e7faec14149a6
#
_cell.length_a   1.000
_cell.length_b   1.000
_cell.length_c   1.000
_cell.angle_alpha   90.00
_cell.angle_beta   90.00
_cell.angle_gamma   90.00
#
_symmetry.space_group_name_H-M   'P 1'
#
loop_
_entity.id
_entity.type
_entity.pdbx_description
1 polymer ?
#
loop_
_entity_poly.entity_id
_entity_poly.type
_entity_poly.pdbx_seq_one_letter_code
_entity_poly.pdbx_strand_id
1 'polypeptide(L)'
;MHLPEPTFPPLLTGHALKRPARPFAEAVGGARSGGLGAGDVVWSRNVNRLDCAIVLEPEVRRQRALEMLYVAMVAFGDAFGAVAPPEVAVTYRWPQSILVNGAFVGDMPIAVAAETGADGAPAWLVIGAESVLRDDSRGREPGHDPDRTTLFDEGCGEVTRTSLLESYCRHFLAWVHTWEQDGFAAAHESWLRRAHDHEREVTIDCADGSLTGTFVGLDESGNLLLRTTAGVELVLTERAARVLNEARAP
;
A
#
# COMPACT_ATOMS: atom_id res chain seq x y z
N MET A 1 -5.81 -14.30 -21.86
CA MET A 1 -7.10 -14.28 -21.15
C MET A 1 -7.59 -12.84 -21.09
N HIS A 2 -8.83 -12.56 -21.48
CA HIS A 2 -9.41 -11.21 -21.40
C HIS A 2 -10.24 -11.15 -20.12
N LEU A 3 -9.83 -10.35 -19.14
CA LEU A 3 -10.61 -10.10 -17.93
C LEU A 3 -11.64 -8.99 -18.20
N PRO A 4 -12.82 -9.02 -17.57
CA PRO A 4 -13.77 -7.92 -17.63
C PRO A 4 -13.15 -6.64 -17.07
N GLU A 5 -13.61 -5.49 -17.55
CA GLU A 5 -13.27 -4.19 -16.93
C GLU A 5 -13.85 -4.13 -15.51
N PRO A 6 -13.09 -3.58 -14.55
CA PRO A 6 -13.57 -3.47 -13.17
C PRO A 6 -14.69 -2.46 -13.05
N THR A 7 -15.61 -2.72 -12.13
CA THR A 7 -16.64 -1.78 -11.69
C THR A 7 -16.16 -1.05 -10.42
N PHE A 8 -16.41 0.24 -10.35
CA PHE A 8 -16.01 1.06 -9.21
C PHE A 8 -17.22 1.53 -8.41
N PRO A 9 -17.11 1.64 -7.06
CA PRO A 9 -18.17 2.26 -6.26
C PRO A 9 -18.35 3.74 -6.63
N PRO A 10 -19.52 4.35 -6.35
CA PRO A 10 -19.91 5.66 -6.89
C PRO A 10 -18.93 6.83 -6.62
N LEU A 11 -18.14 6.75 -5.55
CA LEU A 11 -17.16 7.79 -5.20
C LEU A 11 -15.81 7.61 -5.90
N LEU A 12 -15.63 6.55 -6.68
CA LEU A 12 -14.40 6.27 -7.40
C LEU A 12 -14.62 6.21 -8.91
N THR A 13 -13.71 6.82 -9.67
CA THR A 13 -13.73 6.84 -11.13
C THR A 13 -12.49 6.14 -11.69
N GLY A 14 -12.67 5.04 -12.42
CA GLY A 14 -11.58 4.25 -12.96
C GLY A 14 -11.02 4.79 -14.27
N HIS A 15 -9.70 4.95 -14.34
CA HIS A 15 -8.93 5.37 -15.52
C HIS A 15 -7.94 4.27 -15.91
N ALA A 16 -8.33 3.44 -16.89
CA ALA A 16 -7.46 2.39 -17.39
C ALA A 16 -6.30 2.96 -18.21
N LEU A 17 -5.09 2.55 -17.92
CA LEU A 17 -3.94 2.91 -18.75
C LEU A 17 -4.05 2.33 -20.15
N LYS A 18 -3.78 3.16 -21.18
CA LYS A 18 -3.82 2.78 -22.60
C LYS A 18 -2.50 2.17 -23.08
N ARG A 19 -1.43 2.36 -22.32
CA ARG A 19 -0.05 1.91 -22.61
C ARG A 19 0.55 1.25 -21.38
N PRO A 20 1.58 0.41 -21.54
CA PRO A 20 2.37 -0.06 -20.40
C PRO A 20 3.00 1.15 -19.68
N ALA A 21 2.59 1.37 -18.45
CA ALA A 21 3.09 2.41 -17.56
C ALA A 21 2.76 2.02 -16.12
N ARG A 22 3.36 2.68 -15.15
CA ARG A 22 3.09 2.46 -13.73
C ARG A 22 1.93 3.36 -13.28
N PRO A 23 0.77 2.80 -12.87
CA PRO A 23 -0.39 3.56 -12.43
C PRO A 23 -0.06 4.60 -11.35
N PHE A 24 0.80 4.25 -10.40
CA PHE A 24 1.22 5.17 -9.34
C PHE A 24 1.94 6.42 -9.89
N ALA A 25 2.88 6.25 -10.81
CA ALA A 25 3.58 7.39 -11.41
C ALA A 25 2.65 8.28 -12.26
N GLU A 26 1.75 7.66 -13.03
CA GLU A 26 0.75 8.40 -13.82
C GLU A 26 -0.25 9.14 -12.92
N ALA A 27 -0.69 8.53 -11.81
CA ALA A 27 -1.58 9.18 -10.85
C ALA A 27 -0.90 10.39 -10.16
N VAL A 28 0.36 10.24 -9.75
CA VAL A 28 1.16 11.34 -9.18
C VAL A 28 1.33 12.48 -10.19
N GLY A 29 1.64 12.15 -11.45
CA GLY A 29 1.75 13.15 -12.52
C GLY A 29 0.44 13.87 -12.77
N GLY A 30 -0.67 13.13 -12.83
CA GLY A 30 -2.02 13.66 -13.01
C GLY A 30 -2.48 14.54 -11.85
N ALA A 31 -2.28 14.13 -10.62
CA ALA A 31 -2.60 14.92 -9.42
C ALA A 31 -1.78 16.22 -9.37
N ARG A 32 -0.49 16.15 -9.65
CA ARG A 32 0.41 17.32 -9.69
C ARG A 32 0.01 18.33 -10.75
N SER A 33 -0.48 17.88 -11.90
CA SER A 33 -0.93 18.76 -13.00
C SER A 33 -2.37 19.24 -12.86
N GLY A 34 -3.13 18.77 -11.88
CA GLY A 34 -4.56 19.03 -11.73
C GLY A 34 -5.43 18.32 -12.78
N GLY A 35 -4.89 17.32 -13.47
CA GLY A 35 -5.63 16.49 -14.43
C GLY A 35 -6.37 15.31 -13.80
N LEU A 36 -6.04 14.96 -12.56
CA LEU A 36 -6.70 13.97 -11.74
C LEU A 36 -6.95 14.55 -10.35
N GLY A 37 -8.09 14.20 -9.75
CA GLY A 37 -8.53 14.68 -8.44
C GLY A 37 -9.03 13.59 -7.52
N ALA A 38 -9.66 13.98 -6.41
CA ALA A 38 -10.16 13.05 -5.40
C ALA A 38 -11.09 11.99 -6.00
N GLY A 39 -10.81 10.72 -5.68
CA GLY A 39 -11.58 9.57 -6.15
C GLY A 39 -11.17 9.02 -7.52
N ASP A 40 -10.22 9.64 -8.23
CA ASP A 40 -9.69 9.08 -9.46
C ASP A 40 -8.80 7.86 -9.17
N VAL A 41 -9.06 6.75 -9.87
CA VAL A 41 -8.33 5.49 -9.76
C VAL A 41 -7.65 5.16 -11.07
N VAL A 42 -6.35 5.36 -11.16
CA VAL A 42 -5.55 4.93 -12.31
C VAL A 42 -5.18 3.46 -12.16
N TRP A 43 -5.39 2.62 -13.18
CA TRP A 43 -5.14 1.20 -13.07
C TRP A 43 -4.60 0.57 -14.37
N SER A 44 -3.88 -0.55 -14.24
CA SER A 44 -3.28 -1.29 -15.35
C SER A 44 -4.14 -2.46 -15.80
N ARG A 45 -4.19 -2.71 -17.12
CA ARG A 45 -4.82 -3.90 -17.72
C ARG A 45 -3.97 -5.17 -17.66
N ASN A 46 -2.79 -5.12 -17.06
CA ASN A 46 -1.96 -6.31 -16.88
C ASN A 46 -2.69 -7.35 -16.04
N VAL A 47 -2.95 -8.54 -16.61
CA VAL A 47 -3.72 -9.61 -15.94
C VAL A 47 -2.92 -10.33 -14.85
N ASN A 48 -1.59 -10.22 -14.89
CA ASN A 48 -0.67 -10.88 -13.97
C ASN A 48 -0.32 -10.02 -12.75
N ARG A 49 -0.87 -8.81 -12.68
CA ARG A 49 -0.60 -7.87 -11.58
C ARG A 49 -1.86 -7.12 -11.18
N LEU A 50 -1.98 -6.80 -9.90
CA LEU A 50 -2.76 -5.68 -9.45
C LEU A 50 -1.82 -4.48 -9.41
N ASP A 51 -2.00 -3.53 -10.30
CA ASP A 51 -1.33 -2.23 -10.24
C ASP A 51 -2.41 -1.16 -10.38
N CYS A 52 -2.65 -0.41 -9.32
CA CYS A 52 -3.54 0.74 -9.31
C CYS A 52 -3.04 1.84 -8.38
N ALA A 53 -3.60 3.04 -8.52
CA ALA A 53 -3.34 4.15 -7.61
C ALA A 53 -4.60 5.00 -7.46
N ILE A 54 -4.90 5.41 -6.25
CA ILE A 54 -6.04 6.25 -5.88
C ILE A 54 -5.53 7.64 -5.56
N VAL A 55 -6.15 8.66 -6.15
CA VAL A 55 -5.87 10.07 -5.86
C VAL A 55 -6.84 10.54 -4.78
N LEU A 56 -6.32 11.27 -3.81
CA LEU A 56 -7.06 11.89 -2.71
C LEU A 56 -6.70 13.38 -2.62
N GLU A 57 -7.62 14.18 -2.12
CA GLU A 57 -7.43 15.59 -1.78
C GLU A 57 -7.76 15.77 -0.30
N PRO A 58 -6.76 15.58 0.61
CA PRO A 58 -7.01 15.58 2.04
C PRO A 58 -7.42 16.96 2.55
N GLU A 59 -8.45 16.99 3.41
CA GLU A 59 -8.88 18.18 4.17
C GLU A 59 -8.28 18.22 5.59
N VAL A 60 -7.23 17.44 5.82
CA VAL A 60 -6.54 17.31 7.11
C VAL A 60 -5.07 17.60 6.95
N ARG A 61 -4.41 17.99 8.05
CA ARG A 61 -2.96 18.25 8.06
C ARG A 61 -2.17 17.06 7.54
N ARG A 62 -1.03 17.33 6.89
CA ARG A 62 -0.13 16.37 6.28
C ARG A 62 0.14 15.12 7.13
N GLN A 63 0.44 15.29 8.41
CA GLN A 63 0.73 14.17 9.31
C GLN A 63 -0.46 13.20 9.39
N ARG A 64 -1.68 13.74 9.55
CA ARG A 64 -2.90 12.94 9.58
C ARG A 64 -3.25 12.35 8.21
N ALA A 65 -2.95 13.06 7.12
CA ALA A 65 -3.16 12.53 5.77
C ALA A 65 -2.29 11.30 5.48
N LEU A 66 -1.09 11.20 6.08
CA LEU A 66 -0.20 10.03 5.93
C LEU A 66 -0.73 8.76 6.60
N GLU A 67 -1.68 8.86 7.54
CA GLU A 67 -2.37 7.71 8.13
C GLU A 67 -3.12 6.89 7.06
N MET A 68 -3.46 7.52 5.91
CA MET A 68 -4.08 6.83 4.77
C MET A 68 -3.25 5.68 4.22
N LEU A 69 -1.94 5.64 4.42
CA LEU A 69 -1.13 4.49 4.06
C LEU A 69 -1.59 3.23 4.82
N TYR A 70 -1.78 3.34 6.12
CA TYR A 70 -2.23 2.24 6.99
C TYR A 70 -3.67 1.86 6.71
N VAL A 71 -4.53 2.86 6.51
CA VAL A 71 -5.93 2.67 6.09
C VAL A 71 -5.99 1.85 4.79
N ALA A 72 -5.19 2.21 3.80
CA ALA A 72 -5.13 1.51 2.52
C ALA A 72 -4.56 0.09 2.66
N MET A 73 -3.52 -0.11 3.48
CA MET A 73 -2.95 -1.44 3.74
C MET A 73 -3.96 -2.36 4.40
N VAL A 74 -4.67 -1.88 5.42
CA VAL A 74 -5.72 -2.66 6.11
C VAL A 74 -6.86 -2.97 5.16
N ALA A 75 -7.30 -2.00 4.36
CA ALA A 75 -8.31 -2.20 3.33
C ALA A 75 -7.88 -3.26 2.30
N PHE A 76 -6.61 -3.26 1.88
CA PHE A 76 -6.07 -4.30 1.00
C PHE A 76 -6.11 -5.69 1.65
N GLY A 77 -5.70 -5.80 2.91
CA GLY A 77 -5.72 -7.08 3.63
C GLY A 77 -7.13 -7.65 3.78
N ASP A 78 -8.12 -6.81 4.08
CA ASP A 78 -9.53 -7.23 4.19
C ASP A 78 -10.12 -7.56 2.80
N ALA A 79 -9.77 -6.76 1.78
CA ALA A 79 -10.17 -7.02 0.39
C ALA A 79 -9.61 -8.34 -0.13
N PHE A 80 -8.36 -8.64 0.19
CA PHE A 80 -7.71 -9.89 -0.17
C PHE A 80 -8.39 -11.07 0.57
N GLY A 81 -8.60 -10.95 1.88
CA GLY A 81 -9.29 -11.98 2.66
C GLY A 81 -10.73 -12.27 2.20
N ALA A 82 -11.38 -11.31 1.50
CA ALA A 82 -12.70 -11.51 0.93
C ALA A 82 -12.71 -12.30 -0.40
N VAL A 83 -11.56 -12.42 -1.09
CA VAL A 83 -11.47 -13.07 -2.41
C VAL A 83 -10.46 -14.23 -2.45
N ALA A 84 -9.57 -14.33 -1.47
CA ALA A 84 -8.57 -15.38 -1.36
C ALA A 84 -9.07 -16.57 -0.51
N PRO A 85 -8.43 -17.75 -0.63
CA PRO A 85 -8.68 -18.87 0.28
C PRO A 85 -8.41 -18.48 1.75
N PRO A 86 -9.22 -18.97 2.72
CA PRO A 86 -9.18 -18.51 4.11
C PRO A 86 -7.89 -18.88 4.86
N GLU A 87 -7.13 -19.86 4.37
CA GLU A 87 -5.86 -20.29 4.95
C GLU A 87 -4.66 -19.40 4.56
N VAL A 88 -4.85 -18.48 3.62
CA VAL A 88 -3.77 -17.62 3.13
C VAL A 88 -3.66 -16.37 3.99
N ALA A 89 -2.53 -16.23 4.70
CA ALA A 89 -2.29 -15.13 5.62
C ALA A 89 -1.68 -13.91 4.92
N VAL A 90 -2.28 -12.72 5.13
CA VAL A 90 -1.69 -11.43 4.74
C VAL A 90 -1.09 -10.75 5.96
N THR A 91 0.16 -10.34 5.85
CA THR A 91 0.87 -9.55 6.86
C THR A 91 1.53 -8.33 6.22
N TYR A 92 1.93 -7.38 7.05
CA TYR A 92 2.52 -6.11 6.61
C TYR A 92 3.93 -5.97 7.14
N ARG A 93 4.85 -5.57 6.25
CA ARG A 93 6.19 -5.10 6.66
C ARG A 93 6.22 -3.59 6.52
N TRP A 94 6.54 -2.95 7.63
CA TRP A 94 6.64 -1.49 7.67
C TRP A 94 7.70 -0.97 6.70
N PRO A 95 7.48 0.18 6.00
CA PRO A 95 6.30 1.03 6.11
C PRO A 95 5.15 0.63 5.18
N GLN A 96 5.36 -0.06 4.05
CA GLN A 96 4.38 -0.15 2.97
C GLN A 96 4.32 -1.51 2.25
N SER A 97 5.06 -2.51 2.71
CA SER A 97 5.13 -3.79 1.99
C SER A 97 4.05 -4.78 2.44
N ILE A 98 3.53 -5.52 1.46
CA ILE A 98 2.54 -6.58 1.65
C ILE A 98 3.23 -7.93 1.49
N LEU A 99 3.00 -8.81 2.45
CA LEU A 99 3.46 -10.18 2.43
C LEU A 99 2.27 -11.14 2.46
N VAL A 100 2.42 -12.25 1.76
CA VAL A 100 1.48 -13.38 1.80
C VAL A 100 2.27 -14.61 2.26
N ASN A 101 1.77 -15.28 3.29
CA ASN A 101 2.45 -16.41 3.96
C ASN A 101 3.91 -16.09 4.36
N GLY A 102 4.21 -14.82 4.65
CA GLY A 102 5.53 -14.34 5.07
C GLY A 102 6.46 -13.92 3.92
N ALA A 103 6.11 -14.18 2.66
CA ALA A 103 6.90 -13.77 1.49
C ALA A 103 6.32 -12.52 0.83
N PHE A 104 7.20 -11.66 0.30
CA PHE A 104 6.84 -10.40 -0.34
C PHE A 104 6.07 -10.62 -1.64
N VAL A 105 4.90 -9.98 -1.77
CA VAL A 105 4.08 -10.00 -2.99
C VAL A 105 3.87 -8.63 -3.60
N GLY A 106 4.10 -7.55 -2.86
CA GLY A 106 3.83 -6.22 -3.37
C GLY A 106 3.99 -5.10 -2.35
N ASP A 107 3.66 -3.89 -2.78
CA ASP A 107 3.79 -2.67 -2.00
C ASP A 107 2.60 -1.75 -2.17
N MET A 108 2.49 -0.81 -1.22
CA MET A 108 1.54 0.29 -1.28
C MET A 108 2.28 1.63 -1.24
N PRO A 109 2.88 2.07 -2.37
CA PRO A 109 3.61 3.32 -2.43
C PRO A 109 2.69 4.51 -2.15
N ILE A 110 3.20 5.50 -1.41
CA ILE A 110 2.51 6.74 -1.10
C ILE A 110 3.31 7.94 -1.59
N ALA A 111 2.63 8.91 -2.18
CA ALA A 111 3.16 10.22 -2.50
C ALA A 111 2.21 11.31 -2.04
N VAL A 112 2.76 12.42 -1.59
CA VAL A 112 1.98 13.54 -1.06
C VAL A 112 2.56 14.86 -1.57
N ALA A 113 1.69 15.83 -1.87
CA ALA A 113 2.10 17.15 -2.31
C ALA A 113 3.11 17.79 -1.33
N ALA A 114 4.18 18.37 -1.86
CA ALA A 114 5.12 19.13 -1.04
C ALA A 114 4.50 20.42 -0.50
N GLU A 115 3.66 21.05 -1.33
CA GLU A 115 2.93 22.26 -0.98
C GLU A 115 1.69 21.91 -0.17
N THR A 116 1.43 22.70 0.86
CA THR A 116 0.26 22.58 1.73
C THR A 116 -0.52 23.90 1.73
N GLY A 117 -1.84 23.80 1.90
CA GLY A 117 -2.70 24.97 2.14
C GLY A 117 -2.36 25.66 3.47
N ALA A 118 -3.03 26.78 3.75
CA ALA A 118 -2.82 27.58 4.96
C ALA A 118 -3.10 26.79 6.26
N ASP A 119 -3.94 25.76 6.19
CA ASP A 119 -4.29 24.83 7.26
C ASP A 119 -3.30 23.65 7.41
N GLY A 120 -2.31 23.55 6.51
CA GLY A 120 -1.32 22.48 6.47
C GLY A 120 -1.80 21.20 5.80
N ALA A 121 -2.95 21.23 5.12
CA ALA A 121 -3.45 20.13 4.31
C ALA A 121 -2.68 20.04 2.97
N PRO A 122 -2.19 18.85 2.54
CA PRO A 122 -1.56 18.71 1.24
C PRO A 122 -2.60 18.81 0.12
N ALA A 123 -2.23 19.47 -0.99
CA ALA A 123 -3.12 19.65 -2.13
C ALA A 123 -3.58 18.32 -2.76
N TRP A 124 -2.77 17.28 -2.66
CA TRP A 124 -3.11 15.93 -3.10
C TRP A 124 -2.28 14.89 -2.35
N LEU A 125 -2.81 13.68 -2.30
CA LEU A 125 -2.13 12.47 -1.84
C LEU A 125 -2.48 11.34 -2.80
N VAL A 126 -1.50 10.51 -3.16
CA VAL A 126 -1.69 9.34 -4.02
C VAL A 126 -1.23 8.10 -3.27
N ILE A 127 -2.07 7.07 -3.26
CA ILE A 127 -1.73 5.76 -2.71
C ILE A 127 -1.79 4.74 -3.82
N GLY A 128 -0.69 4.03 -4.05
CA GLY A 128 -0.64 2.88 -4.95
C GLY A 128 -1.00 1.57 -4.24
N ALA A 129 -1.44 0.59 -5.02
CA ALA A 129 -1.49 -0.81 -4.62
C ALA A 129 -0.89 -1.63 -5.76
N GLU A 130 0.27 -2.22 -5.51
CA GLU A 130 1.04 -2.99 -6.48
C GLU A 130 1.24 -4.40 -5.92
N SER A 131 0.73 -5.44 -6.62
CA SER A 131 0.89 -6.83 -6.19
C SER A 131 1.08 -7.76 -7.39
N VAL A 132 1.96 -8.74 -7.25
CA VAL A 132 2.20 -9.76 -8.27
C VAL A 132 1.19 -10.90 -8.11
N LEU A 133 0.27 -11.04 -9.06
CA LEU A 133 -0.70 -12.14 -9.07
C LEU A 133 -0.05 -13.42 -9.62
N ARG A 134 0.67 -13.29 -10.73
CA ARG A 134 1.38 -14.39 -11.40
C ARG A 134 2.64 -13.86 -12.08
N ASP A 135 3.69 -14.64 -12.10
CA ASP A 135 4.91 -14.32 -12.83
C ASP A 135 5.27 -15.47 -13.78
N ASP A 136 4.81 -15.36 -15.01
CA ASP A 136 5.10 -16.35 -16.07
C ASP A 136 6.54 -16.22 -16.62
N SER A 137 7.26 -15.16 -16.28
CA SER A 137 8.65 -14.92 -16.71
C SER A 137 9.68 -15.64 -15.84
N ARG A 138 9.29 -16.08 -14.67
CA ARG A 138 10.15 -16.87 -13.79
C ARG A 138 10.25 -18.30 -14.32
N GLY A 139 11.25 -18.56 -15.14
CA GLY A 139 11.69 -19.93 -15.43
C GLY A 139 12.29 -20.65 -14.18
N ARG A 140 11.85 -20.28 -12.98
CA ARG A 140 12.31 -20.77 -11.69
C ARG A 140 11.18 -21.54 -11.01
N GLU A 141 11.54 -22.62 -10.36
CA GLU A 141 10.59 -23.36 -9.54
C GLU A 141 10.05 -22.47 -8.38
N PRO A 142 8.77 -22.64 -8.01
CA PRO A 142 8.22 -22.00 -6.79
C PRO A 142 9.12 -22.26 -5.59
N GLY A 143 9.36 -21.23 -4.75
CA GLY A 143 10.22 -21.33 -3.57
C GLY A 143 11.73 -21.17 -3.82
N HIS A 144 12.15 -20.86 -5.05
CA HIS A 144 13.56 -20.56 -5.34
C HIS A 144 14.06 -19.28 -4.66
N ASP A 145 13.17 -18.31 -4.46
CA ASP A 145 13.38 -17.08 -3.70
C ASP A 145 12.38 -17.07 -2.53
N PRO A 146 12.79 -17.49 -1.32
CA PRO A 146 11.88 -17.64 -0.19
C PRO A 146 11.33 -16.30 0.32
N ASP A 147 11.99 -15.17 -0.04
CA ASP A 147 11.58 -13.83 0.39
C ASP A 147 10.54 -13.20 -0.54
N ARG A 148 10.29 -13.79 -1.73
CA ARG A 148 9.38 -13.25 -2.74
C ARG A 148 8.51 -14.33 -3.36
N THR A 149 7.22 -14.02 -3.49
CA THR A 149 6.25 -14.96 -4.05
C THR A 149 5.25 -14.25 -4.98
N THR A 150 4.32 -15.01 -5.54
CA THR A 150 3.14 -14.49 -6.27
C THR A 150 1.87 -15.02 -5.60
N LEU A 151 0.74 -14.34 -5.80
CA LEU A 151 -0.53 -14.84 -5.26
C LEU A 151 -0.88 -16.23 -5.82
N PHE A 152 -0.50 -16.51 -7.08
CA PHE A 152 -0.72 -17.81 -7.68
C PHE A 152 0.08 -18.93 -6.99
N ASP A 153 1.35 -18.68 -6.68
CA ASP A 153 2.22 -19.64 -6.01
C ASP A 153 1.77 -19.94 -4.57
N GLU A 154 1.08 -18.97 -3.95
CA GLU A 154 0.48 -19.09 -2.61
C GLU A 154 -0.94 -19.71 -2.62
N GLY A 155 -1.35 -20.33 -3.71
CA GLY A 155 -2.64 -21.01 -3.82
C GLY A 155 -3.81 -20.11 -4.16
N CYS A 156 -3.59 -18.84 -4.50
CA CYS A 156 -4.64 -17.88 -4.86
C CYS A 156 -4.90 -17.83 -6.37
N GLY A 157 -4.85 -18.97 -7.07
CA GLY A 157 -4.97 -19.04 -8.54
C GLY A 157 -6.31 -18.52 -9.10
N GLU A 158 -7.37 -18.49 -8.30
CA GLU A 158 -8.70 -17.96 -8.66
C GLU A 158 -8.81 -16.44 -8.46
N VAL A 159 -7.87 -15.82 -7.73
CA VAL A 159 -7.86 -14.37 -7.52
C VAL A 159 -7.43 -13.68 -8.81
N THR A 160 -8.30 -12.87 -9.36
CA THR A 160 -8.02 -12.09 -10.57
C THR A 160 -7.72 -10.63 -10.22
N ARG A 161 -7.04 -9.93 -11.13
CA ARG A 161 -6.85 -8.48 -11.02
C ARG A 161 -8.18 -7.76 -10.81
N THR A 162 -9.22 -8.12 -11.60
CA THR A 162 -10.54 -7.46 -11.53
C THR A 162 -11.20 -7.69 -10.18
N SER A 163 -11.28 -8.96 -9.72
CA SER A 163 -11.93 -9.27 -8.43
C SER A 163 -11.22 -8.61 -7.25
N LEU A 164 -9.88 -8.59 -7.26
CA LEU A 164 -9.11 -7.96 -6.17
C LEU A 164 -9.22 -6.43 -6.22
N LEU A 165 -9.16 -5.79 -7.41
CA LEU A 165 -9.31 -4.35 -7.56
C LEU A 165 -10.69 -3.86 -7.09
N GLU A 166 -11.76 -4.54 -7.52
CA GLU A 166 -13.12 -4.20 -7.10
C GLU A 166 -13.31 -4.37 -5.59
N SER A 167 -12.78 -5.47 -5.02
CA SER A 167 -12.82 -5.69 -3.58
C SER A 167 -12.04 -4.62 -2.83
N TYR A 168 -10.82 -4.31 -3.29
CA TYR A 168 -9.98 -3.26 -2.69
C TYR A 168 -10.67 -1.90 -2.68
N CYS A 169 -11.23 -1.47 -3.80
CA CYS A 169 -11.92 -0.18 -3.87
C CYS A 169 -13.11 -0.08 -2.88
N ARG A 170 -13.88 -1.16 -2.70
CA ARG A 170 -14.98 -1.18 -1.72
C ARG A 170 -14.48 -1.11 -0.28
N HIS A 171 -13.48 -1.93 0.07
CA HIS A 171 -12.91 -1.95 1.41
C HIS A 171 -12.16 -0.65 1.74
N PHE A 172 -11.48 -0.06 0.74
CA PHE A 172 -10.82 1.22 0.92
C PHE A 172 -11.80 2.32 1.33
N LEU A 173 -12.93 2.48 0.62
CA LEU A 173 -13.95 3.46 1.01
C LEU A 173 -14.56 3.17 2.38
N ALA A 174 -14.79 1.91 2.73
CA ALA A 174 -15.29 1.54 4.05
C ALA A 174 -14.30 1.93 5.15
N TRP A 175 -13.01 1.68 4.96
CA TRP A 175 -11.98 2.06 5.93
C TRP A 175 -11.71 3.57 5.98
N VAL A 176 -11.81 4.29 4.85
CA VAL A 176 -11.78 5.76 4.83
C VAL A 176 -12.93 6.32 5.68
N HIS A 177 -14.14 5.80 5.48
CA HIS A 177 -15.30 6.20 6.30
C HIS A 177 -15.08 5.93 7.79
N THR A 178 -14.57 4.74 8.17
CA THR A 178 -14.23 4.44 9.57
C THR A 178 -13.19 5.41 10.12
N TRP A 179 -12.16 5.72 9.35
CA TRP A 179 -11.13 6.68 9.74
C TRP A 179 -11.68 8.11 9.91
N GLU A 180 -12.60 8.54 9.06
CA GLU A 180 -13.26 9.85 9.17
C GLU A 180 -14.12 9.95 10.45
N GLN A 181 -14.86 8.89 10.80
CA GLN A 181 -15.77 8.87 11.94
C GLN A 181 -15.05 8.62 13.27
N ASP A 182 -14.17 7.63 13.32
CA ASP A 182 -13.60 7.08 14.55
C ASP A 182 -12.11 7.42 14.72
N GLY A 183 -11.48 8.04 13.71
CA GLY A 183 -10.05 8.34 13.69
C GLY A 183 -9.18 7.13 13.35
N PHE A 184 -7.88 7.27 13.58
CA PHE A 184 -6.86 6.32 13.14
C PHE A 184 -6.80 5.03 13.97
N ALA A 185 -7.29 5.05 15.21
CA ALA A 185 -7.08 3.95 16.17
C ALA A 185 -7.47 2.56 15.65
N ALA A 186 -8.60 2.45 14.94
CA ALA A 186 -9.06 1.17 14.39
C ALA A 186 -8.13 0.62 13.30
N ALA A 187 -7.66 1.48 12.39
CA ALA A 187 -6.71 1.10 11.36
C ALA A 187 -5.33 0.78 11.95
N HIS A 188 -4.86 1.56 12.91
CA HIS A 188 -3.62 1.35 13.65
C HIS A 188 -3.58 -0.02 14.33
N GLU A 189 -4.61 -0.35 15.12
CA GLU A 189 -4.72 -1.65 15.80
C GLU A 189 -4.81 -2.80 14.79
N SER A 190 -5.62 -2.65 13.72
CA SER A 190 -5.77 -3.67 12.69
C SER A 190 -4.46 -3.93 11.93
N TRP A 191 -3.69 -2.88 11.67
CA TRP A 191 -2.37 -2.98 11.05
C TRP A 191 -1.37 -3.70 11.97
N LEU A 192 -1.29 -3.31 13.25
CA LEU A 192 -0.37 -3.92 14.22
C LEU A 192 -0.64 -5.41 14.43
N ARG A 193 -1.90 -5.84 14.42
CA ARG A 193 -2.24 -7.29 14.48
C ARG A 193 -1.69 -8.09 13.31
N ARG A 194 -1.43 -7.45 12.17
CA ARG A 194 -0.87 -8.06 10.96
C ARG A 194 0.59 -7.67 10.72
N ALA A 195 1.23 -6.96 11.65
CA ALA A 195 2.63 -6.56 11.51
C ALA A 195 3.55 -7.78 11.51
N HIS A 196 4.25 -8.01 10.39
CA HIS A 196 5.07 -9.21 10.19
C HIS A 196 6.27 -9.27 11.14
N ASP A 197 6.92 -8.13 11.35
CA ASP A 197 8.19 -8.03 12.06
C ASP A 197 8.03 -7.49 13.49
N HIS A 198 6.80 -7.44 14.03
CA HIS A 198 6.57 -6.98 15.39
C HIS A 198 7.33 -7.84 16.41
N GLU A 199 8.02 -7.17 17.34
CA GLU A 199 8.94 -7.76 18.32
C GLU A 199 10.16 -8.50 17.73
N ARG A 200 10.49 -8.25 16.45
CA ARG A 200 11.69 -8.81 15.82
C ARG A 200 12.74 -7.70 15.57
N GLU A 201 13.99 -8.14 15.42
CA GLU A 201 15.05 -7.24 14.95
C GLU A 201 14.85 -6.95 13.46
N VAL A 202 14.88 -5.67 13.11
CA VAL A 202 14.74 -5.16 11.73
C VAL A 202 15.82 -4.14 11.44
N THR A 203 16.16 -4.02 10.16
CA THR A 203 17.00 -2.94 9.64
C THR A 203 16.17 -2.07 8.73
N ILE A 204 16.10 -0.78 9.02
CA ILE A 204 15.32 0.21 8.27
C ILE A 204 16.26 1.15 7.55
N ASP A 205 16.16 1.19 6.23
CA ASP A 205 16.91 2.13 5.41
C ASP A 205 16.24 3.51 5.46
N CYS A 206 17.04 4.51 5.83
CA CYS A 206 16.68 5.92 5.86
C CYS A 206 17.65 6.70 4.95
N ALA A 207 17.27 7.93 4.57
CA ALA A 207 18.12 8.77 3.73
C ALA A 207 19.52 9.04 4.33
N ASP A 208 19.63 9.01 5.66
CA ASP A 208 20.85 9.32 6.41
C ASP A 208 21.62 8.05 6.84
N GLY A 209 21.23 6.87 6.36
CA GLY A 209 21.81 5.55 6.72
C GLY A 209 20.78 4.56 7.20
N SER A 210 21.21 3.35 7.57
CA SER A 210 20.35 2.29 8.06
C SER A 210 20.32 2.26 9.59
N LEU A 211 19.12 2.06 10.18
CA LEU A 211 18.91 1.88 11.61
C LEU A 211 18.54 0.43 11.87
N THR A 212 19.23 -0.23 12.81
CA THR A 212 18.92 -1.61 13.24
C THR A 212 18.45 -1.62 14.69
N GLY A 213 17.37 -2.35 14.95
CA GLY A 213 16.81 -2.50 16.29
C GLY A 213 15.58 -3.39 16.30
N THR A 214 14.94 -3.51 17.47
CA THR A 214 13.70 -4.27 17.62
C THR A 214 12.50 -3.38 17.30
N PHE A 215 11.62 -3.82 16.40
CA PHE A 215 10.33 -3.17 16.14
C PHE A 215 9.40 -3.38 17.33
N VAL A 216 9.14 -2.34 18.13
CA VAL A 216 8.32 -2.43 19.34
C VAL A 216 6.90 -1.91 19.19
N GLY A 217 6.57 -1.24 18.09
CA GLY A 217 5.25 -0.73 17.80
C GLY A 217 5.26 0.48 16.88
N LEU A 218 4.10 1.09 16.72
CA LEU A 218 3.92 2.36 16.03
C LEU A 218 3.47 3.42 17.03
N ASP A 219 3.84 4.68 16.78
CA ASP A 219 3.26 5.80 17.52
C ASP A 219 1.81 6.10 17.04
N GLU A 220 1.18 7.10 17.63
CA GLU A 220 -0.20 7.51 17.32
C GLU A 220 -0.40 7.98 15.86
N SER A 221 0.68 8.24 15.15
CA SER A 221 0.69 8.70 13.74
C SER A 221 1.18 7.62 12.76
N GLY A 222 1.47 6.41 13.25
CA GLY A 222 1.97 5.31 12.43
C GLY A 222 3.49 5.29 12.26
N ASN A 223 4.26 6.19 12.87
CA ASN A 223 5.72 6.13 12.80
C ASN A 223 6.25 4.94 13.59
N LEU A 224 7.33 4.34 13.09
CA LEU A 224 7.93 3.16 13.73
C LEU A 224 8.65 3.52 15.02
N LEU A 225 8.36 2.77 16.07
CA LEU A 225 9.11 2.76 17.32
C LEU A 225 10.14 1.64 17.28
N LEU A 226 11.43 2.01 17.18
CA LEU A 226 12.55 1.08 17.07
C LEU A 226 13.39 1.13 18.34
N ARG A 227 13.48 0.00 19.07
CA ARG A 227 14.35 -0.11 20.22
C ARG A 227 15.76 -0.47 19.78
N THR A 228 16.68 0.48 19.93
CA THR A 228 18.12 0.34 19.64
C THR A 228 18.91 0.20 20.94
N THR A 229 20.23 0.08 20.83
CA THR A 229 21.13 0.10 22.00
C THR A 229 21.17 1.47 22.70
N ALA A 230 20.79 2.56 22.01
CA ALA A 230 20.73 3.92 22.52
C ALA A 230 19.39 4.27 23.18
N GLY A 231 18.33 3.43 22.98
CA GLY A 231 16.98 3.65 23.48
C GLY A 231 15.93 3.41 22.41
N VAL A 232 14.72 3.95 22.62
CA VAL A 232 13.65 3.89 21.62
C VAL A 232 13.77 5.09 20.69
N GLU A 233 13.96 4.81 19.40
CA GLU A 233 14.02 5.81 18.34
C GLU A 233 12.74 5.83 17.52
N LEU A 234 12.32 7.02 17.10
CA LEU A 234 11.18 7.24 16.22
C LEU A 234 11.64 7.34 14.77
N VAL A 235 11.18 6.43 13.93
CA VAL A 235 11.45 6.46 12.48
C VAL A 235 10.20 6.91 11.74
N LEU A 236 10.30 8.06 11.05
CA LEU A 236 9.17 8.64 10.33
C LEU A 236 8.78 7.82 9.10
N THR A 237 7.52 7.43 9.02
CA THR A 237 6.94 6.66 7.91
C THR A 237 7.21 7.30 6.56
N GLU A 238 7.02 8.61 6.44
CA GLU A 238 7.23 9.34 5.18
C GLU A 238 8.69 9.25 4.69
N ARG A 239 9.66 9.30 5.62
CA ARG A 239 11.09 9.23 5.25
C ARG A 239 11.46 7.85 4.72
N ALA A 240 11.01 6.78 5.38
CA ALA A 240 11.26 5.41 4.95
C ALA A 240 10.52 5.06 3.66
N ALA A 241 9.24 5.45 3.52
CA ALA A 241 8.46 5.23 2.31
C ALA A 241 9.10 5.93 1.09
N ARG A 242 9.64 7.14 1.26
CA ARG A 242 10.35 7.85 0.19
C ARG A 242 11.58 7.09 -0.29
N VAL A 243 12.43 6.59 0.60
CA VAL A 243 13.60 5.78 0.25
C VAL A 243 13.21 4.57 -0.58
N LEU A 244 12.16 3.84 -0.16
CA LEU A 244 11.65 2.68 -0.90
C LEU A 244 11.09 3.06 -2.27
N ASN A 245 10.38 4.17 -2.39
CA ASN A 245 9.84 4.63 -3.66
C ASN A 245 10.95 5.05 -4.64
N GLU A 246 12.00 5.73 -4.16
CA GLU A 246 13.16 6.13 -4.95
C GLU A 246 13.97 4.91 -5.41
N ALA A 247 14.19 3.92 -4.55
CA ALA A 247 14.90 2.67 -4.91
C ALA A 247 14.15 1.84 -5.98
N ARG A 248 12.87 2.08 -6.21
CA ARG A 248 12.01 1.39 -7.18
C ARG A 248 11.64 2.25 -8.39
N ALA A 249 12.08 3.50 -8.43
CA ALA A 249 11.97 4.31 -9.63
C ALA A 249 12.77 3.66 -10.76
N PRO A 250 12.29 3.66 -12.03
CA PRO A 250 12.93 3.04 -13.17
C PRO A 250 14.26 3.71 -13.51
#